data_32fbbfcb20fb2e2002a826cdcedcf716
#
_entry.id   32fbbfcb20fb2e2002a826cdcedcf716
#
_cell.length_a   1.000
_cell.length_b   1.000
_cell.length_c   1.000
_cell.angle_alpha   90.00
_cell.angle_beta   90.00
_cell.angle_gamma   90.00
#
_symmetry.space_group_name_H-M   'P 1'
#
loop_
_entity.id
_entity.type
_entity.pdbx_description
1 polymer ?
#
loop_
_entity_poly.entity_id
_entity_poly.type
_entity_poly.pdbx_seq_one_letter_code
_entity_poly.pdbx_strand_id
1 'polypeptide(L)'
;DYDFSGLLVLRQLLSNEKARVLHAIKTQKPTSIYNLAKKLGRGFKSVNDDLKLLERFGFIELREEKTKNRIRHVPKIIVNTMTIHLKI
;
A
#
# COMPACT_ATOMS: atom_id res chain seq x y z
N ASP A 1 23.61 5.24 -6.64
CA ASP A 1 23.96 3.92 -7.17
C ASP A 1 22.94 2.90 -6.79
N TYR A 2 22.50 2.16 -7.78
CA TYR A 2 21.50 1.14 -7.56
C TYR A 2 22.18 -0.21 -7.54
N ASP A 3 22.05 -0.93 -6.46
CA ASP A 3 22.50 -2.30 -6.47
C ASP A 3 21.38 -3.17 -7.05
N PHE A 4 21.75 -4.39 -7.42
CA PHE A 4 20.81 -5.31 -8.02
C PHE A 4 19.69 -5.69 -7.06
N SER A 5 20.01 -5.79 -5.77
CA SER A 5 19.02 -6.13 -4.74
C SER A 5 17.93 -5.06 -4.68
N GLY A 6 18.32 -3.78 -4.74
CA GLY A 6 17.37 -2.70 -4.73
C GLY A 6 16.42 -2.74 -5.91
N LEU A 7 16.93 -3.09 -7.09
CA LEU A 7 16.10 -3.21 -8.28
C LEU A 7 15.09 -4.35 -8.16
N LEU A 8 15.49 -5.47 -7.57
CA LEU A 8 14.58 -6.57 -7.36
C LEU A 8 13.44 -6.19 -6.42
N VAL A 9 13.76 -5.46 -5.37
CA VAL A 9 12.75 -4.98 -4.43
C VAL A 9 11.79 -4.04 -5.14
N LEU A 10 12.31 -3.12 -5.95
CA LEU A 10 11.46 -2.21 -6.71
C LEU A 10 10.53 -2.97 -7.66
N ARG A 11 11.04 -4.00 -8.29
CA ARG A 11 10.20 -4.82 -9.18
C ARG A 11 9.05 -5.46 -8.42
N GLN A 12 9.31 -5.93 -7.21
CA GLN A 12 8.25 -6.49 -6.38
C GLN A 12 7.23 -5.45 -5.99
N LEU A 13 7.70 -4.26 -5.62
CA LEU A 13 6.79 -3.18 -5.24
C LEU A 13 5.93 -2.73 -6.41
N LEU A 14 6.45 -2.84 -7.62
CA LEU A 14 5.74 -2.44 -8.82
C LEU A 14 4.98 -3.59 -9.46
N SER A 15 4.80 -4.69 -8.75
CA SER A 15 4.00 -5.81 -9.25
C SER A 15 2.56 -5.36 -9.49
N ASN A 16 1.87 -6.07 -10.37
CA ASN A 16 0.48 -5.74 -10.70
C ASN A 16 -0.41 -5.73 -9.46
N GLU A 17 -0.19 -6.67 -8.55
CA GLU A 17 -1.01 -6.74 -7.34
C GLU A 17 -0.82 -5.54 -6.44
N LYS A 18 0.42 -5.11 -6.27
CA LYS A 18 0.70 -3.94 -5.43
C LYS A 18 0.27 -2.66 -6.09
N ALA A 19 0.38 -2.59 -7.41
CA ALA A 19 -0.14 -1.46 -8.17
C ALA A 19 -1.65 -1.33 -7.99
N ARG A 20 -2.37 -2.44 -7.99
CA ARG A 20 -3.80 -2.44 -7.75
C ARG A 20 -4.14 -1.97 -6.35
N VAL A 21 -3.33 -2.37 -5.36
CA VAL A 21 -3.52 -1.91 -3.98
C VAL A 21 -3.38 -0.40 -3.91
N LEU A 22 -2.31 0.14 -4.48
CA LEU A 22 -2.09 1.59 -4.49
C LEU A 22 -3.20 2.33 -5.23
N HIS A 23 -3.61 1.79 -6.37
CA HIS A 23 -4.69 2.40 -7.16
C HIS A 23 -6.00 2.42 -6.37
N ALA A 24 -6.32 1.34 -5.69
CA ALA A 24 -7.53 1.26 -4.88
C ALA A 24 -7.49 2.25 -3.72
N ILE A 25 -6.35 2.41 -3.07
CA ILE A 25 -6.20 3.38 -2.00
C ILE A 25 -6.46 4.78 -2.53
N LYS A 26 -5.91 5.08 -3.69
CA LYS A 26 -6.03 6.41 -4.28
C LYS A 26 -7.46 6.72 -4.74
N THR A 27 -8.11 5.77 -5.39
CA THR A 27 -9.38 6.04 -6.05
C THR A 27 -10.59 5.73 -5.18
N GLN A 28 -10.51 4.74 -4.30
CA GLN A 28 -11.65 4.30 -3.53
C GLN A 28 -11.62 4.73 -2.06
N LYS A 29 -10.49 5.24 -1.62
CA LYS A 29 -10.30 5.77 -0.26
C LYS A 29 -10.90 4.85 0.80
N PRO A 30 -10.33 3.65 0.94
CA PRO A 30 -10.87 2.68 1.89
C PRO A 30 -10.81 3.19 3.32
N THR A 31 -11.76 2.76 4.14
CA THR A 31 -11.87 3.22 5.51
C THR A 31 -11.09 2.36 6.50
N SER A 32 -10.54 1.25 6.03
CA SER A 32 -9.74 0.36 6.86
C SER A 32 -9.02 -0.63 5.96
N ILE A 33 -8.08 -1.37 6.53
CA ILE A 33 -7.42 -2.47 5.80
C ILE A 33 -8.45 -3.53 5.42
N TYR A 34 -9.35 -3.84 6.33
CA TYR A 34 -10.40 -4.82 6.08
C TYR A 34 -11.29 -4.39 4.91
N ASN A 35 -11.68 -3.12 4.90
CA ASN A 35 -12.48 -2.56 3.83
C ASN A 35 -11.76 -2.65 2.50
N LEU A 36 -10.46 -2.33 2.49
CA LEU A 36 -9.64 -2.44 1.29
C LEU A 36 -9.57 -3.87 0.77
N ALA A 37 -9.34 -4.82 1.65
CA ALA A 37 -9.28 -6.23 1.27
C ALA A 37 -10.59 -6.66 0.61
N LYS A 38 -11.69 -6.23 1.18
CA LYS A 38 -13.01 -6.53 0.65
C LYS A 38 -13.20 -5.96 -0.74
N LYS A 39 -12.78 -4.71 -0.94
CA LYS A 39 -12.88 -4.06 -2.24
C LYS A 39 -12.03 -4.74 -3.30
N LEU A 40 -10.89 -5.28 -2.90
CA LEU A 40 -9.98 -5.98 -3.81
C LEU A 40 -10.37 -7.43 -4.03
N GLY A 41 -11.30 -7.97 -3.24
CA GLY A 41 -11.66 -9.38 -3.33
C GLY A 41 -10.53 -10.30 -2.89
N ARG A 42 -9.69 -9.86 -1.95
CA ARG A 42 -8.54 -10.61 -1.46
C ARG A 42 -8.65 -10.83 0.04
N GLY A 43 -7.93 -11.83 0.53
CA GLY A 43 -7.90 -12.09 1.96
C GLY A 43 -7.20 -10.97 2.72
N PHE A 44 -7.64 -10.74 3.95
CA PHE A 44 -7.08 -9.70 4.80
C PHE A 44 -5.57 -9.87 4.97
N LYS A 45 -5.12 -11.08 5.25
CA LYS A 45 -3.70 -11.32 5.50
C LYS A 45 -2.86 -10.96 4.28
N SER A 46 -3.31 -11.35 3.11
CA SER A 46 -2.60 -11.07 1.86
C SER A 46 -2.46 -9.58 1.62
N VAL A 47 -3.54 -8.84 1.79
CA VAL A 47 -3.54 -7.38 1.61
C VAL A 47 -2.70 -6.72 2.69
N ASN A 48 -2.82 -7.19 3.92
CA ASN A 48 -2.05 -6.63 5.03
C ASN A 48 -0.54 -6.80 4.80
N ASP A 49 -0.12 -7.94 4.28
CA ASP A 49 1.28 -8.17 3.97
C ASP A 49 1.79 -7.20 2.91
N ASP A 50 0.99 -6.99 1.87
CA ASP A 50 1.33 -6.02 0.82
C ASP A 50 1.42 -4.60 1.39
N LEU A 51 0.49 -4.23 2.27
CA LEU A 51 0.49 -2.90 2.87
C LEU A 51 1.70 -2.71 3.78
N LYS A 52 2.09 -3.72 4.53
CA LYS A 52 3.28 -3.63 5.37
C LYS A 52 4.53 -3.40 4.55
N LEU A 53 4.61 -4.06 3.41
CA LEU A 53 5.75 -3.87 2.52
C LEU A 53 5.74 -2.46 1.92
N LEU A 54 4.59 -1.98 1.48
CA LEU A 54 4.47 -0.63 0.92
C LEU A 54 4.77 0.43 1.98
N GLU A 55 4.34 0.19 3.21
CA GLU A 55 4.64 1.09 4.32
C GLU A 55 6.14 1.15 4.61
N ARG A 56 6.78 -0.01 4.62
CA ARG A 56 8.22 -0.11 4.88
C ARG A 56 9.02 0.74 3.89
N PHE A 57 8.60 0.80 2.65
CA PHE A 57 9.31 1.54 1.61
C PHE A 57 8.78 2.95 1.42
N GLY A 58 7.90 3.40 2.28
CA GLY A 58 7.48 4.80 2.29
C GLY A 58 6.43 5.19 1.26
N PHE A 59 5.75 4.23 0.66
CA PHE A 59 4.70 4.52 -0.30
C PHE A 59 3.39 4.91 0.36
N ILE A 60 3.13 4.35 1.53
CA ILE A 60 1.89 4.60 2.27
C ILE A 60 2.21 4.72 3.75
N GLU A 61 1.24 5.23 4.49
CA GLU A 61 1.23 5.12 5.94
C GLU A 61 -0.09 4.51 6.37
N LEU A 62 -0.08 3.86 7.51
CA LEU A 62 -1.27 3.28 8.11
C LEU A 62 -1.66 4.15 9.28
N ARG A 63 -2.65 5.01 9.09
CA ARG A 63 -3.12 5.93 10.13
C ARG A 63 -4.11 5.25 11.03
N GLU A 64 -3.94 5.44 12.32
CA GLU A 64 -4.92 4.98 13.28
C GLU A 64 -6.07 5.96 13.33
N GLU A 65 -7.28 5.44 13.17
CA GLU A 65 -8.49 6.21 13.38
C GLU A 65 -9.31 5.55 14.48
N LYS A 66 -9.68 6.35 15.47
CA LYS A 66 -10.50 5.86 16.56
C LYS A 66 -11.96 6.09 16.26
N THR A 67 -12.73 5.04 16.33
CA THR A 67 -14.18 5.13 16.37
C THR A 67 -14.63 4.80 17.77
N LYS A 68 -15.93 4.85 18.03
CA LYS A 68 -16.48 4.69 19.39
C LYS A 68 -15.87 3.52 20.17
N ASN A 69 -15.70 2.36 19.52
CA ASN A 69 -15.27 1.15 20.20
C ASN A 69 -14.09 0.46 19.53
N ARG A 70 -13.49 1.07 18.51
CA ARG A 70 -12.47 0.40 17.74
C ARG A 70 -11.39 1.35 17.28
N ILE A 71 -10.21 0.78 17.08
CA ILE A 71 -9.12 1.45 16.38
C ILE A 71 -9.03 0.82 15.02
N ARG A 72 -9.08 1.64 13.98
CA ARG A 72 -8.90 1.19 12.60
C ARG A 72 -7.58 1.68 12.08
N HIS A 73 -6.99 0.91 11.20
CA HIS A 73 -5.83 1.36 10.46
C HIS A 73 -6.27 1.67 9.05
N VAL A 74 -6.10 2.92 8.64
CA VAL A 74 -6.53 3.41 7.34
C VAL A 74 -5.30 3.66 6.49
N PRO A 75 -5.16 2.98 5.34
CA PRO A 75 -4.02 3.22 4.47
C PRO A 75 -4.17 4.54 3.72
N LYS A 76 -3.10 5.32 3.71
CA LYS A 76 -3.04 6.60 3.01
C LYS A 76 -1.78 6.65 2.16
N ILE A 77 -1.89 7.15 0.96
CA ILE A 77 -0.73 7.33 0.09
C ILE A 77 0.02 8.57 0.55
N ILE A 78 1.32 8.42 0.77
CA ILE A 78 2.17 9.54 1.17
C ILE A 78 3.24 9.87 0.15
N VAL A 79 3.48 8.96 -0.80
CA VAL A 79 4.41 9.23 -1.88
C VAL A 79 3.65 9.81 -3.04
N ASN A 80 4.16 10.89 -3.56
CA ASN A 80 3.53 11.52 -4.72
C ASN A 80 4.49 11.49 -5.91
N THR A 81 5.32 12.51 -6.06
CA THR A 81 6.13 12.65 -7.25
C THR A 81 7.33 11.72 -7.31
N MET A 82 7.76 11.21 -6.16
CA MET A 82 8.97 10.40 -6.11
C MET A 82 8.85 9.10 -6.90
N THR A 83 7.70 8.47 -6.83
CA THR A 83 7.47 7.22 -7.55
C THR A 83 7.48 7.41 -9.05
N ILE A 84 7.18 8.60 -9.51
CA ILE A 84 7.13 8.89 -10.95
C ILE A 84 8.51 8.85 -11.57
N HIS A 85 9.52 9.13 -10.79
CA HIS A 85 10.89 9.15 -11.29
C HIS A 85 11.52 7.77 -11.37
N LEU A 86 10.82 6.77 -10.94
CA LEU A 86 11.28 5.40 -11.04
C LEU A 86 10.86 4.78 -12.37
N LYS A 87 11.12 5.47 -13.44
CA LYS A 87 10.88 4.93 -14.77
C LYS A 87 12.01 3.96 -15.10
N ILE A 88 11.71 2.76 -15.04
CA ILE A 88 12.70 1.74 -15.30
C ILE A 88 12.28 0.91 -16.49
#